data_83c5b247f27df88eb08f760c1cccf7c5
#
_entry.id   83c5b247f27df88eb08f760c1cccf7c5
#
_cell.length_a   1.000
_cell.length_b   1.000
_cell.length_c   1.000
_cell.angle_alpha   90.00
_cell.angle_beta   90.00
_cell.angle_gamma   90.00
#
_symmetry.space_group_name_H-M   'P 1'
#
loop_
_entity.id
_entity.type
_entity.pdbx_description
1 polymer ?
#
loop_
_entity_poly.entity_id
_entity_poly.type
_entity_poly.pdbx_seq_one_letter_code
_entity_poly.pdbx_strand_id
1 'polypeptide(L)'
;MGARSHVARDVRNRLFVLTMVSVLVVAALGIPGDGRAMQDTDGEAEGARIRIVHGVADAGPLDIYVDGSLALIGILFGNTSANVVLRGGEHAFAVVPTGATPEEAIAEGTIALDGGTLAYGALLGTLDSVSVGLFQVDDRPLEQGLARFRIISGVPDAGEIVPMFAGGDALSEPLGFGDASQYAAIDAGTYDLDFLESESGLSLLTVPQTPLAEGTTTDVILVGQVSDGTLTALVQPIQVELARAVGRLAQIFTGSCSALDAVAAEVGILQTGQGAAVGSVETDPMAQVYGSAGIPFATLVASPHAIAVSEDIDAGGDVVACGDIGGNLTDTGALVIALQTRDTGANAGVAVLAPTLEDPGATGVSVFLIADAPAAGAAATPVVSGG
;
A
#
# COMPACT_ATOMS: atom_id res chain seq x y z
N MET A 1 -84.53 -19.00 0.87
CA MET A 1 -84.24 -20.37 1.26
C MET A 1 -82.76 -20.35 1.70
N GLY A 2 -82.43 -20.24 2.90
CA GLY A 2 -82.43 -21.15 4.03
C GLY A 2 -81.07 -21.77 4.09
N ALA A 3 -80.35 -21.81 5.13
CA ALA A 3 -80.30 -21.67 6.56
C ALA A 3 -78.83 -21.62 6.99
N ARG A 4 -78.38 -20.72 7.86
CA ARG A 4 -78.21 -20.80 9.33
C ARG A 4 -77.60 -22.11 9.85
N SER A 5 -76.42 -21.98 10.52
CA SER A 5 -76.17 -22.32 11.93
C SER A 5 -74.71 -22.17 12.21
N HIS A 6 -74.23 -21.26 13.11
CA HIS A 6 -74.09 -21.35 14.54
C HIS A 6 -73.33 -22.56 15.06
N VAL A 7 -72.22 -22.28 15.80
CA VAL A 7 -71.94 -22.54 17.24
C VAL A 7 -70.44 -22.34 17.45
N ALA A 8 -69.90 -21.32 18.07
CA ALA A 8 -69.78 -21.02 19.49
C ALA A 8 -68.73 -21.85 20.27
N ARG A 9 -67.75 -21.10 20.77
CA ARG A 9 -67.05 -21.20 22.07
C ARG A 9 -66.44 -22.52 22.50
N ASP A 10 -65.15 -22.52 22.77
CA ASP A 10 -64.78 -22.83 24.17
C ASP A 10 -63.47 -22.13 24.57
N VAL A 11 -63.54 -21.36 25.64
CA VAL A 11 -62.48 -20.73 26.41
C VAL A 11 -62.18 -21.68 27.55
N ARG A 12 -60.98 -22.18 27.67
CA ARG A 12 -60.49 -22.78 28.93
C ARG A 12 -59.07 -22.35 29.26
N ASN A 13 -59.07 -21.38 30.13
CA ASN A 13 -58.13 -21.09 31.18
C ASN A 13 -57.49 -22.35 31.80
N ARG A 14 -56.18 -22.46 31.85
CA ARG A 14 -55.49 -23.12 32.96
C ARG A 14 -54.26 -22.34 33.37
N LEU A 15 -54.45 -21.86 34.56
CA LEU A 15 -53.57 -21.18 35.51
C LEU A 15 -52.65 -22.22 36.18
N PHE A 16 -51.49 -21.75 36.73
CA PHE A 16 -50.55 -22.34 37.70
C PHE A 16 -49.55 -23.37 37.16
N VAL A 17 -48.24 -23.17 37.47
CA VAL A 17 -47.62 -23.29 38.82
C VAL A 17 -46.31 -22.49 38.84
N LEU A 18 -46.22 -21.60 39.84
CA LEU A 18 -44.97 -21.00 40.33
C LEU A 18 -44.24 -22.05 41.19
N THR A 19 -43.00 -22.38 40.85
CA THR A 19 -42.09 -23.02 41.79
C THR A 19 -40.89 -22.13 42.03
N MET A 20 -40.87 -21.50 43.19
CA MET A 20 -39.68 -20.94 43.84
C MET A 20 -38.70 -22.10 44.12
N VAL A 21 -37.46 -21.97 43.69
CA VAL A 21 -36.34 -22.71 44.26
C VAL A 21 -35.34 -21.70 44.80
N SER A 22 -35.12 -21.86 46.06
CA SER A 22 -34.33 -21.02 46.94
C SER A 22 -32.85 -21.00 46.59
N VAL A 23 -32.30 -19.79 46.66
CA VAL A 23 -30.88 -19.47 46.60
C VAL A 23 -30.16 -20.03 47.80
N LEU A 24 -29.13 -20.85 47.54
CA LEU A 24 -28.13 -21.19 48.55
C LEU A 24 -26.89 -20.34 48.26
N VAL A 25 -26.66 -19.32 49.10
CA VAL A 25 -25.45 -18.50 49.12
C VAL A 25 -24.38 -19.31 49.82
N VAL A 26 -23.35 -19.76 49.09
CA VAL A 26 -22.09 -20.22 49.69
C VAL A 26 -21.06 -19.10 49.48
N ALA A 27 -20.77 -18.39 50.57
CA ALA A 27 -19.65 -17.47 50.66
C ALA A 27 -18.35 -18.32 50.77
N ALA A 28 -17.52 -18.29 49.72
CA ALA A 28 -16.16 -18.78 49.82
C ALA A 28 -15.25 -17.52 49.74
N LEU A 29 -14.53 -17.32 50.83
CA LEU A 29 -13.51 -16.33 51.06
C LEU A 29 -12.30 -16.53 50.12
N GLY A 30 -11.86 -15.46 49.58
CA GLY A 30 -10.81 -15.08 48.70
C GLY A 30 -9.44 -15.80 48.69
N ILE A 31 -8.91 -15.73 47.50
CA ILE A 31 -7.48 -15.59 47.22
C ILE A 31 -7.39 -14.64 46.01
N PRO A 32 -6.64 -13.51 46.05
CA PRO A 32 -6.41 -12.72 44.85
C PRO A 32 -5.38 -13.43 43.97
N GLY A 33 -5.86 -14.18 43.00
CA GLY A 33 -5.07 -14.59 41.88
C GLY A 33 -5.09 -13.49 40.82
N ASP A 34 -3.94 -12.93 40.49
CA ASP A 34 -3.73 -12.07 39.32
C ASP A 34 -4.05 -12.88 38.05
N GLY A 35 -5.32 -13.06 37.78
CA GLY A 35 -5.82 -13.48 36.49
C GLY A 35 -5.78 -12.25 35.57
N ARG A 36 -4.67 -12.04 34.87
CA ARG A 36 -4.74 -11.30 33.62
C ARG A 36 -5.72 -12.06 32.74
N ALA A 37 -6.94 -11.55 32.64
CA ALA A 37 -7.79 -11.86 31.52
C ALA A 37 -6.96 -11.50 30.28
N MET A 38 -6.53 -12.49 29.53
CA MET A 38 -6.26 -12.31 28.12
C MET A 38 -7.56 -11.73 27.57
N GLN A 39 -7.57 -10.44 27.33
CA GLN A 39 -8.45 -9.88 26.30
C GLN A 39 -7.91 -10.52 25.02
N ASP A 40 -8.61 -11.54 24.52
CA ASP A 40 -8.63 -11.80 23.10
C ASP A 40 -9.12 -10.47 22.51
N THR A 41 -8.18 -9.64 22.08
CA THR A 41 -8.44 -8.69 21.04
C THR A 41 -8.68 -9.57 19.82
N ASP A 42 -9.94 -9.97 19.59
CA ASP A 42 -10.44 -10.21 18.27
C ASP A 42 -10.13 -8.90 17.53
N GLY A 43 -8.97 -8.85 16.88
CA GLY A 43 -8.66 -7.80 15.94
C GLY A 43 -9.82 -7.83 14.97
N GLU A 44 -10.61 -6.76 14.95
CA GLU A 44 -11.62 -6.58 13.91
C GLU A 44 -10.88 -6.76 12.61
N ALA A 45 -11.13 -7.90 11.94
CA ALA A 45 -10.50 -8.22 10.68
C ALA A 45 -10.79 -7.04 9.76
N GLU A 46 -9.74 -6.34 9.37
CA GLU A 46 -9.84 -5.15 8.53
C GLU A 46 -10.68 -5.52 7.30
N GLY A 47 -11.76 -4.77 7.06
CA GLY A 47 -12.72 -5.10 6.01
C GLY A 47 -12.08 -4.94 4.63
N ALA A 48 -12.33 -5.88 3.72
CA ALA A 48 -12.00 -5.72 2.31
C ALA A 48 -12.88 -4.61 1.69
N ARG A 49 -12.31 -3.82 0.80
CA ARG A 49 -12.99 -2.74 0.08
C ARG A 49 -13.06 -3.07 -1.40
N ILE A 50 -14.26 -3.18 -1.93
CA ILE A 50 -14.51 -3.47 -3.36
C ILE A 50 -15.23 -2.29 -4.00
N ARG A 51 -14.81 -1.94 -5.22
CA ARG A 51 -15.56 -1.06 -6.14
C ARG A 51 -16.03 -1.88 -7.32
N ILE A 52 -17.26 -1.68 -7.73
CA ILE A 52 -17.81 -2.36 -8.90
C ILE A 52 -17.73 -1.45 -10.11
N VAL A 53 -17.14 -1.95 -11.18
CA VAL A 53 -17.05 -1.30 -12.49
C VAL A 53 -18.09 -1.94 -13.41
N HIS A 54 -18.97 -1.14 -14.01
CA HIS A 54 -19.94 -1.60 -14.98
C HIS A 54 -19.39 -1.41 -16.40
N GLY A 55 -18.87 -2.49 -17.01
CA GLY A 55 -18.27 -2.51 -18.34
C GLY A 55 -19.09 -3.17 -19.43
N VAL A 56 -20.36 -3.55 -19.19
CA VAL A 56 -21.26 -4.23 -20.13
C VAL A 56 -22.13 -3.20 -20.84
N ALA A 57 -21.76 -2.79 -22.06
CA ALA A 57 -22.35 -1.64 -22.74
C ALA A 57 -23.83 -1.84 -23.13
N ASP A 58 -24.23 -3.06 -23.48
CA ASP A 58 -25.58 -3.42 -23.88
C ASP A 58 -26.50 -3.79 -22.71
N ALA A 59 -26.00 -3.79 -21.48
CA ALA A 59 -26.80 -3.88 -20.28
C ALA A 59 -27.24 -2.50 -19.79
N GLY A 60 -28.50 -2.38 -19.37
CA GLY A 60 -29.00 -1.20 -18.68
C GLY A 60 -28.35 -1.01 -17.31
N PRO A 61 -28.89 -0.10 -16.46
CA PRO A 61 -28.42 0.05 -15.09
C PRO A 61 -28.52 -1.27 -14.33
N LEU A 62 -27.51 -1.57 -13.50
CA LEU A 62 -27.38 -2.83 -12.76
C LEU A 62 -27.42 -2.60 -11.25
N ASP A 63 -28.04 -3.55 -10.55
CA ASP A 63 -28.01 -3.67 -9.10
C ASP A 63 -27.12 -4.85 -8.70
N ILE A 64 -26.44 -4.76 -7.57
CA ILE A 64 -25.57 -5.80 -7.04
C ILE A 64 -26.07 -6.25 -5.69
N TYR A 65 -26.30 -7.54 -5.57
CA TYR A 65 -26.55 -8.22 -4.30
C TYR A 65 -25.28 -8.91 -3.82
N VAL A 66 -25.03 -8.82 -2.51
CA VAL A 66 -23.96 -9.55 -1.83
C VAL A 66 -24.57 -10.28 -0.65
N ASP A 67 -24.30 -11.57 -0.53
CA ASP A 67 -24.86 -12.45 0.51
C ASP A 67 -26.40 -12.33 0.64
N GLY A 68 -27.06 -12.20 -0.51
CA GLY A 68 -28.51 -12.04 -0.61
C GLY A 68 -29.05 -10.66 -0.22
N SER A 69 -28.19 -9.71 0.11
CA SER A 69 -28.56 -8.34 0.46
C SER A 69 -28.21 -7.38 -0.68
N LEU A 70 -29.11 -6.43 -0.95
CA LEU A 70 -28.87 -5.39 -1.98
C LEU A 70 -27.75 -4.44 -1.48
N ALA A 71 -26.60 -4.48 -2.15
CA ALA A 71 -25.41 -3.72 -1.80
C ALA A 71 -25.28 -2.43 -2.62
N LEU A 72 -25.59 -2.47 -3.91
CA LEU A 72 -25.48 -1.33 -4.84
C LEU A 72 -26.70 -1.27 -5.76
N ILE A 73 -27.10 -0.07 -6.13
CA ILE A 73 -28.30 0.19 -6.95
C ILE A 73 -27.94 1.06 -8.15
N GLY A 74 -28.38 0.67 -9.32
CA GLY A 74 -28.43 1.50 -10.51
C GLY A 74 -27.06 1.93 -11.04
N ILE A 75 -26.06 1.04 -11.01
CA ILE A 75 -24.75 1.36 -11.60
C ILE A 75 -24.91 1.43 -13.11
N LEU A 76 -24.55 2.57 -13.70
CA LEU A 76 -24.61 2.80 -15.14
C LEU A 76 -23.34 2.30 -15.84
N PHE A 77 -23.46 1.89 -17.10
CA PHE A 77 -22.30 1.58 -17.95
C PHE A 77 -21.26 2.70 -17.92
N GLY A 78 -20.01 2.33 -17.86
CA GLY A 78 -18.88 3.24 -17.77
C GLY A 78 -18.66 3.89 -16.40
N ASN A 79 -19.43 3.51 -15.38
CA ASN A 79 -19.29 4.04 -14.04
C ASN A 79 -18.67 3.03 -13.09
N THR A 80 -18.01 3.58 -12.07
CA THR A 80 -17.47 2.82 -10.92
C THR A 80 -18.25 3.21 -9.66
N SER A 81 -18.64 2.21 -8.86
CA SER A 81 -19.37 2.43 -7.62
C SER A 81 -18.52 3.07 -6.52
N ALA A 82 -19.17 3.51 -5.45
CA ALA A 82 -18.51 3.72 -4.16
C ALA A 82 -17.96 2.39 -3.60
N ASN A 83 -17.09 2.48 -2.58
CA ASN A 83 -16.59 1.29 -1.89
C ASN A 83 -17.73 0.53 -1.21
N VAL A 84 -17.80 -0.78 -1.46
CA VAL A 84 -18.53 -1.74 -0.63
C VAL A 84 -17.52 -2.35 0.33
N VAL A 85 -17.80 -2.29 1.63
CA VAL A 85 -16.92 -2.87 2.66
C VAL A 85 -17.49 -4.23 3.06
N LEU A 86 -16.68 -5.27 2.88
CA LEU A 86 -17.03 -6.65 3.21
C LEU A 86 -16.02 -7.20 4.21
N ARG A 87 -16.39 -8.19 5.00
CA ARG A 87 -15.42 -8.90 5.85
C ARG A 87 -14.53 -9.77 4.97
N GLY A 88 -13.34 -10.14 5.47
CA GLY A 88 -12.57 -11.20 4.81
C GLY A 88 -13.36 -12.51 4.79
N GLY A 89 -13.27 -13.25 3.68
CA GLY A 89 -13.97 -14.52 3.49
C GLY A 89 -14.59 -14.68 2.10
N GLU A 90 -15.43 -15.71 1.95
CA GLU A 90 -16.21 -15.93 0.75
C GLU A 90 -17.54 -15.19 0.80
N HIS A 91 -17.88 -14.53 -0.31
CA HIS A 91 -19.13 -13.79 -0.48
C HIS A 91 -19.82 -14.21 -1.77
N ALA A 92 -21.10 -14.56 -1.66
CA ALA A 92 -21.94 -14.78 -2.83
C ALA A 92 -22.37 -13.44 -3.42
N PHE A 93 -22.34 -13.31 -4.74
CA PHE A 93 -22.84 -12.13 -5.44
C PHE A 93 -23.87 -12.50 -6.52
N ALA A 94 -24.78 -11.58 -6.78
CA ALA A 94 -25.68 -11.62 -7.93
C ALA A 94 -25.78 -10.23 -8.57
N VAL A 95 -25.64 -10.18 -9.88
CA VAL A 95 -25.76 -8.98 -10.71
C VAL A 95 -27.09 -9.04 -11.43
N VAL A 96 -27.94 -8.06 -11.22
CA VAL A 96 -29.31 -8.05 -11.80
C VAL A 96 -29.59 -6.73 -12.52
N PRO A 97 -30.48 -6.68 -13.49
CA PRO A 97 -31.04 -5.42 -13.97
C PRO A 97 -31.67 -4.63 -12.83
N THR A 98 -31.54 -3.30 -12.84
CA THR A 98 -32.06 -2.46 -11.75
C THR A 98 -33.55 -2.69 -11.50
N GLY A 99 -33.87 -3.01 -10.23
CA GLY A 99 -35.21 -3.31 -9.75
C GLY A 99 -35.62 -4.77 -9.88
N ALA A 100 -34.76 -5.63 -10.45
CA ALA A 100 -34.99 -7.08 -10.51
C ALA A 100 -34.56 -7.77 -9.19
N THR A 101 -34.96 -9.03 -9.05
CA THR A 101 -34.63 -9.86 -7.88
C THR A 101 -33.39 -10.75 -8.17
N PRO A 102 -32.73 -11.31 -7.17
CA PRO A 102 -31.58 -12.18 -7.37
C PRO A 102 -31.83 -13.38 -8.28
N GLU A 103 -33.08 -13.86 -8.39
CA GLU A 103 -33.47 -14.95 -9.28
C GLU A 103 -33.39 -14.57 -10.76
N GLU A 104 -33.32 -13.28 -11.07
CA GLU A 104 -33.20 -12.74 -12.42
C GLU A 104 -31.76 -12.31 -12.74
N ALA A 105 -30.78 -12.90 -12.01
CA ALA A 105 -29.37 -12.56 -12.18
C ALA A 105 -28.87 -12.82 -13.61
N ILE A 106 -28.16 -11.84 -14.15
CA ILE A 106 -27.42 -11.97 -15.43
C ILE A 106 -26.00 -12.50 -15.21
N ALA A 107 -25.49 -12.41 -13.98
CA ALA A 107 -24.27 -13.05 -13.53
C ALA A 107 -24.36 -13.31 -12.02
N GLU A 108 -23.87 -14.46 -11.61
CA GLU A 108 -23.80 -14.83 -10.18
C GLU A 108 -22.55 -15.66 -9.91
N GLY A 109 -22.12 -15.70 -8.66
CA GLY A 109 -20.96 -16.49 -8.26
C GLY A 109 -20.53 -16.23 -6.83
N THR A 110 -19.31 -16.66 -6.54
CA THR A 110 -18.67 -16.45 -5.24
C THR A 110 -17.30 -15.79 -5.44
N ILE A 111 -16.99 -14.82 -4.62
CA ILE A 111 -15.67 -14.19 -4.56
C ILE A 111 -15.07 -14.44 -3.17
N ALA A 112 -13.75 -14.68 -3.13
CA ALA A 112 -12.98 -14.78 -1.90
C ALA A 112 -12.17 -13.48 -1.72
N LEU A 113 -12.25 -12.89 -0.55
CA LEU A 113 -11.58 -11.63 -0.21
C LEU A 113 -10.74 -11.81 1.04
N ASP A 114 -9.51 -11.37 0.99
CA ASP A 114 -8.69 -11.24 2.20
C ASP A 114 -9.01 -9.91 2.91
N GLY A 115 -8.98 -9.92 4.24
CA GLY A 115 -9.17 -8.70 5.03
C GLY A 115 -8.13 -7.65 4.66
N GLY A 116 -8.53 -6.37 4.62
CA GLY A 116 -7.66 -5.26 4.19
C GLY A 116 -7.52 -5.09 2.67
N THR A 117 -7.95 -6.07 1.86
CA THR A 117 -7.86 -5.98 0.40
C THR A 117 -8.64 -4.79 -0.16
N LEU A 118 -8.03 -4.11 -1.12
CA LEU A 118 -8.71 -3.17 -2.02
C LEU A 118 -8.76 -3.77 -3.42
N ALA A 119 -9.95 -3.84 -4.03
CA ALA A 119 -10.12 -4.46 -5.34
C ALA A 119 -11.21 -3.80 -6.19
N TYR A 120 -11.15 -4.03 -7.51
CA TYR A 120 -12.24 -3.79 -8.43
C TYR A 120 -12.92 -5.12 -8.79
N GLY A 121 -14.24 -5.17 -8.64
CA GLY A 121 -15.08 -6.17 -9.27
C GLY A 121 -15.57 -5.62 -10.60
N ALA A 122 -14.97 -6.03 -11.70
CA ALA A 122 -15.35 -5.53 -13.02
C ALA A 122 -16.37 -6.46 -13.69
N LEU A 123 -17.52 -5.91 -14.06
CA LEU A 123 -18.53 -6.57 -14.89
C LEU A 123 -18.15 -6.31 -16.35
N LEU A 124 -17.75 -7.34 -17.05
CA LEU A 124 -17.16 -7.25 -18.40
C LEU A 124 -17.95 -8.13 -19.38
N GLY A 125 -17.78 -7.88 -20.68
CA GLY A 125 -18.38 -8.66 -21.73
C GLY A 125 -19.66 -8.06 -22.32
N THR A 126 -20.62 -8.90 -22.64
CA THR A 126 -21.93 -8.53 -23.20
C THR A 126 -23.06 -9.01 -22.30
N LEU A 127 -24.29 -8.48 -22.47
CA LEU A 127 -25.44 -8.90 -21.69
C LEU A 127 -25.70 -10.41 -21.77
N ASP A 128 -25.43 -11.02 -22.93
CA ASP A 128 -25.58 -12.46 -23.14
C ASP A 128 -24.47 -13.30 -22.51
N SER A 129 -23.35 -12.65 -22.15
CA SER A 129 -22.16 -13.32 -21.60
C SER A 129 -21.40 -12.36 -20.66
N VAL A 130 -21.99 -12.09 -19.49
CA VAL A 130 -21.35 -11.26 -18.46
C VAL A 130 -20.28 -12.06 -17.73
N SER A 131 -19.08 -11.53 -17.69
CA SER A 131 -17.96 -12.05 -16.89
C SER A 131 -17.68 -11.11 -15.71
N VAL A 132 -17.32 -11.67 -14.57
CA VAL A 132 -16.95 -10.90 -13.40
C VAL A 132 -15.48 -11.15 -13.09
N GLY A 133 -14.65 -10.11 -13.28
CA GLY A 133 -13.23 -10.12 -12.94
C GLY A 133 -12.99 -9.47 -11.58
N LEU A 134 -12.17 -10.10 -10.73
CA LEU A 134 -11.70 -9.50 -9.49
C LEU A 134 -10.24 -9.05 -9.64
N PHE A 135 -9.99 -7.75 -9.55
CA PHE A 135 -8.68 -7.15 -9.76
C PHE A 135 -8.20 -6.46 -8.49
N GLN A 136 -7.33 -7.13 -7.74
CA GLN A 136 -6.75 -6.56 -6.53
C GLN A 136 -5.87 -5.36 -6.89
N VAL A 137 -5.98 -4.28 -6.11
CA VAL A 137 -5.18 -3.07 -6.27
C VAL A 137 -3.88 -3.23 -5.48
N ASP A 138 -2.76 -2.80 -6.09
CA ASP A 138 -1.48 -2.68 -5.39
C ASP A 138 -1.45 -1.35 -4.65
N ASP A 139 -1.69 -1.37 -3.35
CA ASP A 139 -1.72 -0.21 -2.47
C ASP A 139 -0.41 -0.02 -1.67
N ARG A 140 0.65 -0.78 -1.99
CA ARG A 140 1.95 -0.61 -1.36
C ARG A 140 2.49 0.81 -1.59
N PRO A 141 3.22 1.37 -0.62
CA PRO A 141 3.81 2.69 -0.75
C PRO A 141 4.62 2.86 -2.04
N LEU A 142 4.64 4.07 -2.59
CA LEU A 142 5.38 4.46 -3.78
C LEU A 142 6.50 5.43 -3.42
N GLU A 143 7.65 5.32 -4.08
CA GLU A 143 8.71 6.32 -3.98
C GLU A 143 8.22 7.69 -4.46
N GLN A 144 8.80 8.75 -3.90
CA GLN A 144 8.48 10.12 -4.31
C GLN A 144 8.76 10.33 -5.81
N GLY A 145 7.93 11.10 -6.46
CA GLY A 145 8.02 11.36 -7.90
C GLY A 145 7.40 10.28 -8.78
N LEU A 146 7.00 9.13 -8.22
CA LEU A 146 6.45 8.01 -8.98
C LEU A 146 4.93 7.91 -8.90
N ALA A 147 4.36 7.36 -9.98
CA ALA A 147 3.02 6.81 -10.07
C ALA A 147 3.10 5.33 -10.43
N ARG A 148 2.09 4.56 -10.10
CA ARG A 148 1.94 3.16 -10.50
C ARG A 148 0.70 3.02 -11.34
N PHE A 149 0.74 2.21 -12.39
CA PHE A 149 -0.45 1.96 -13.21
C PHE A 149 -0.47 0.55 -13.78
N ARG A 150 -1.66 0.13 -14.18
CA ARG A 150 -1.94 -1.15 -14.83
C ARG A 150 -3.08 -0.97 -15.83
N ILE A 151 -3.05 -1.79 -16.89
CA ILE A 151 -4.12 -1.84 -17.90
C ILE A 151 -4.92 -3.12 -17.68
N ILE A 152 -6.25 -3.03 -17.78
CA ILE A 152 -7.19 -4.15 -17.72
C ILE A 152 -8.00 -4.15 -19.00
N SER A 153 -8.01 -5.27 -19.73
CA SER A 153 -8.77 -5.44 -20.98
C SER A 153 -10.12 -6.10 -20.71
N GLY A 154 -11.20 -5.34 -20.81
CA GLY A 154 -12.56 -5.82 -20.65
C GLY A 154 -13.39 -5.78 -21.96
N VAL A 155 -12.73 -5.77 -23.11
CA VAL A 155 -13.34 -5.58 -24.44
C VAL A 155 -13.50 -6.95 -25.15
N PRO A 156 -14.71 -7.50 -25.27
CA PRO A 156 -14.92 -8.89 -25.72
C PRO A 156 -14.64 -9.11 -27.21
N ASP A 157 -14.68 -8.07 -28.03
CA ASP A 157 -14.61 -8.14 -29.49
C ASP A 157 -13.36 -7.44 -30.09
N ALA A 158 -12.37 -7.09 -29.26
CA ALA A 158 -11.15 -6.42 -29.70
C ALA A 158 -10.01 -7.38 -30.09
N GLY A 159 -10.15 -8.69 -29.83
CA GLY A 159 -9.02 -9.61 -29.91
C GLY A 159 -7.99 -9.31 -28.80
N GLU A 160 -6.71 -9.44 -29.12
CA GLU A 160 -5.64 -9.02 -28.20
C GLU A 160 -5.31 -7.54 -28.40
N ILE A 161 -5.17 -6.80 -27.31
CA ILE A 161 -4.88 -5.36 -27.29
C ILE A 161 -3.45 -5.14 -26.83
N VAL A 162 -2.67 -4.35 -27.58
CA VAL A 162 -1.35 -3.88 -27.19
C VAL A 162 -1.48 -2.47 -26.61
N PRO A 163 -1.33 -2.29 -25.29
CA PRO A 163 -1.28 -0.95 -24.71
C PRO A 163 0.09 -0.33 -24.90
N MET A 164 0.13 0.96 -25.23
CA MET A 164 1.38 1.71 -25.40
C MET A 164 1.24 3.18 -25.05
N PHE A 165 2.35 3.87 -24.80
CA PHE A 165 2.36 5.32 -24.88
C PHE A 165 2.27 5.76 -26.33
N ALA A 166 1.52 6.80 -26.63
CA ALA A 166 1.36 7.27 -27.98
C ALA A 166 2.72 7.61 -28.64
N GLY A 167 3.05 6.86 -29.68
CA GLY A 167 4.32 6.99 -30.38
C GLY A 167 5.55 6.40 -29.64
N GLY A 168 5.33 5.62 -28.58
CA GLY A 168 6.35 4.98 -27.77
C GLY A 168 6.37 3.46 -27.89
N ASP A 169 6.97 2.82 -26.91
CA ASP A 169 7.03 1.37 -26.79
C ASP A 169 5.75 0.79 -26.15
N ALA A 170 5.55 -0.52 -26.34
CA ALA A 170 4.47 -1.25 -25.69
C ALA A 170 4.66 -1.26 -24.15
N LEU A 171 3.56 -1.08 -23.42
CA LEU A 171 3.54 -1.05 -21.97
C LEU A 171 3.46 -2.44 -21.32
N SER A 172 2.99 -3.41 -22.08
CA SER A 172 2.91 -4.82 -21.68
C SER A 172 2.87 -5.72 -22.91
N GLU A 173 2.95 -7.03 -22.67
CA GLU A 173 2.51 -8.03 -23.66
C GLU A 173 1.05 -7.77 -24.04
N PRO A 174 0.60 -8.28 -25.23
CA PRO A 174 -0.79 -8.17 -25.62
C PRO A 174 -1.75 -8.73 -24.58
N LEU A 175 -2.88 -8.07 -24.37
CA LEU A 175 -3.90 -8.41 -23.39
C LEU A 175 -5.16 -8.90 -24.08
N GLY A 176 -5.58 -10.14 -23.80
CA GLY A 176 -6.86 -10.69 -24.19
C GLY A 176 -8.01 -10.20 -23.30
N PHE A 177 -9.23 -10.61 -23.62
CA PHE A 177 -10.42 -10.30 -22.82
C PHE A 177 -10.29 -10.85 -21.38
N GLY A 178 -10.47 -10.01 -20.39
CA GLY A 178 -10.35 -10.33 -18.97
C GLY A 178 -8.92 -10.29 -18.43
N ASP A 179 -7.91 -10.04 -19.25
CA ASP A 179 -6.53 -9.96 -18.82
C ASP A 179 -6.19 -8.60 -18.20
N ALA A 180 -5.19 -8.60 -17.33
CA ALA A 180 -4.59 -7.40 -16.75
C ALA A 180 -3.07 -7.45 -16.93
N SER A 181 -2.46 -6.30 -17.26
CA SER A 181 -1.00 -6.17 -17.23
C SER A 181 -0.46 -6.27 -15.80
N GLN A 182 0.85 -6.46 -15.66
CA GLN A 182 1.50 -6.21 -14.37
C GLN A 182 1.46 -4.71 -14.07
N TYR A 183 1.51 -4.36 -12.79
CA TYR A 183 1.70 -2.97 -12.40
C TYR A 183 3.10 -2.49 -12.77
N ALA A 184 3.20 -1.30 -13.34
CA ALA A 184 4.44 -0.60 -13.64
C ALA A 184 4.51 0.70 -12.85
N ALA A 185 5.67 0.97 -12.24
CA ALA A 185 5.97 2.28 -11.65
C ALA A 185 6.69 3.14 -12.69
N ILE A 186 6.27 4.37 -12.84
CA ILE A 186 6.84 5.35 -13.78
C ILE A 186 6.90 6.73 -13.12
N ASP A 187 7.62 7.67 -13.72
CA ASP A 187 7.61 9.06 -13.29
C ASP A 187 6.18 9.60 -13.33
N ALA A 188 5.79 10.34 -12.28
CA ALA A 188 4.49 10.99 -12.24
C ALA A 188 4.39 12.03 -13.37
N GLY A 189 3.27 12.04 -14.06
CA GLY A 189 3.12 12.92 -15.23
C GLY A 189 1.76 12.78 -15.90
N THR A 190 1.67 13.33 -17.10
CA THR A 190 0.50 13.21 -17.96
C THR A 190 0.92 12.52 -19.26
N TYR A 191 0.21 11.48 -19.62
CA TYR A 191 0.57 10.60 -20.72
C TYR A 191 -0.59 10.44 -21.69
N ASP A 192 -0.26 10.33 -22.98
CA ASP A 192 -1.21 9.90 -23.99
C ASP A 192 -1.09 8.37 -24.14
N LEU A 193 -2.18 7.65 -23.90
CA LEU A 193 -2.23 6.19 -24.02
C LEU A 193 -2.88 5.81 -25.35
N ASP A 194 -2.33 4.84 -26.04
CA ASP A 194 -2.89 4.27 -27.27
C ASP A 194 -3.06 2.75 -27.12
N PHE A 195 -4.17 2.24 -27.60
CA PHE A 195 -4.55 0.85 -27.51
C PHE A 195 -4.76 0.29 -28.91
N LEU A 196 -3.84 -0.58 -29.34
CA LEU A 196 -3.85 -1.11 -30.70
C LEU A 196 -4.33 -2.56 -30.71
N GLU A 197 -5.02 -2.93 -31.76
CA GLU A 197 -5.27 -4.34 -32.06
C GLU A 197 -3.96 -5.03 -32.43
N SER A 198 -3.66 -6.16 -31.77
CA SER A 198 -2.37 -6.85 -31.88
C SER A 198 -2.07 -7.36 -33.30
N GLU A 199 -3.06 -7.86 -34.01
CA GLU A 199 -2.87 -8.45 -35.35
C GLU A 199 -2.69 -7.40 -36.45
N SER A 200 -3.49 -6.32 -36.42
CA SER A 200 -3.50 -5.31 -37.47
C SER A 200 -2.61 -4.11 -37.17
N GLY A 201 -2.30 -3.86 -35.90
CA GLY A 201 -1.63 -2.67 -35.43
C GLY A 201 -2.48 -1.40 -35.55
N LEU A 202 -3.79 -1.53 -35.77
CA LEU A 202 -4.70 -0.39 -35.83
C LEU A 202 -5.03 0.13 -34.41
N SER A 203 -5.02 1.44 -34.25
CA SER A 203 -5.47 2.06 -33.00
C SER A 203 -6.98 1.88 -32.85
N LEU A 204 -7.37 1.21 -31.74
CA LEU A 204 -8.76 1.02 -31.33
C LEU A 204 -9.25 2.20 -30.48
N LEU A 205 -8.37 2.73 -29.63
CA LEU A 205 -8.69 3.81 -28.71
C LEU A 205 -7.43 4.58 -28.36
N THR A 206 -7.51 5.93 -28.41
CA THR A 206 -6.48 6.81 -27.84
C THR A 206 -7.09 7.57 -26.67
N VAL A 207 -6.43 7.58 -25.53
CA VAL A 207 -6.81 8.33 -24.32
C VAL A 207 -5.76 9.39 -24.06
N PRO A 208 -6.00 10.62 -24.53
CA PRO A 208 -5.04 11.70 -24.38
C PRO A 208 -5.05 12.24 -22.94
N GLN A 209 -3.93 12.83 -22.55
CA GLN A 209 -3.79 13.60 -21.32
C GLN A 209 -4.20 12.82 -20.06
N THR A 210 -3.87 11.52 -20.01
CA THR A 210 -4.13 10.67 -18.83
C THR A 210 -3.20 11.06 -17.68
N PRO A 211 -3.73 11.60 -16.57
CA PRO A 211 -2.91 11.97 -15.43
C PRO A 211 -2.52 10.71 -14.64
N LEU A 212 -1.23 10.45 -14.51
CA LEU A 212 -0.66 9.48 -13.57
C LEU A 212 0.04 10.29 -12.47
N ALA A 213 -0.72 10.62 -11.43
CA ALA A 213 -0.26 11.55 -10.41
C ALA A 213 0.68 10.87 -9.41
N GLU A 214 1.61 11.64 -8.83
CA GLU A 214 2.50 11.16 -7.77
C GLU A 214 1.73 10.52 -6.62
N GLY A 215 2.22 9.39 -6.12
CA GLY A 215 1.61 8.66 -5.01
C GLY A 215 0.26 8.05 -5.36
N THR A 216 -0.03 7.81 -6.64
CA THR A 216 -1.24 7.09 -7.04
C THR A 216 -0.94 5.74 -7.67
N THR A 217 -1.78 4.76 -7.37
CA THR A 217 -1.94 3.54 -8.16
C THR A 217 -3.18 3.72 -9.03
N THR A 218 -3.02 3.59 -10.35
CA THR A 218 -4.08 3.86 -11.33
C THR A 218 -4.37 2.61 -12.16
N ASP A 219 -5.60 2.13 -12.11
CA ASP A 219 -6.09 1.11 -13.04
C ASP A 219 -6.76 1.80 -14.22
N VAL A 220 -6.33 1.47 -15.44
CA VAL A 220 -6.96 1.90 -16.69
C VAL A 220 -7.73 0.69 -17.23
N ILE A 221 -9.05 0.74 -17.11
CA ILE A 221 -9.93 -0.38 -17.43
C ILE A 221 -10.62 -0.10 -18.77
N LEU A 222 -10.32 -0.88 -19.78
CA LEU A 222 -10.99 -0.79 -21.08
C LEU A 222 -12.31 -1.57 -21.00
N VAL A 223 -13.40 -0.92 -21.39
CA VAL A 223 -14.75 -1.48 -21.32
C VAL A 223 -15.56 -1.14 -22.57
N GLY A 224 -16.66 -1.82 -22.78
CA GLY A 224 -17.52 -1.66 -23.97
C GLY A 224 -17.10 -2.59 -25.10
N GLN A 225 -17.49 -2.23 -26.32
CA GLN A 225 -17.27 -3.02 -27.53
C GLN A 225 -16.75 -2.15 -28.67
N VAL A 226 -15.88 -2.73 -29.52
CA VAL A 226 -15.37 -2.06 -30.72
C VAL A 226 -16.48 -1.98 -31.79
N SER A 227 -17.25 -3.04 -31.96
CA SER A 227 -18.24 -3.20 -33.04
C SER A 227 -19.40 -2.22 -32.96
N ASP A 228 -19.77 -1.76 -31.76
CA ASP A 228 -20.87 -0.79 -31.56
C ASP A 228 -20.37 0.62 -31.21
N GLY A 229 -19.04 0.82 -31.13
CA GLY A 229 -18.42 2.11 -30.85
C GLY A 229 -18.55 2.57 -29.40
N THR A 230 -18.84 1.66 -28.46
CA THR A 230 -18.93 1.99 -27.02
C THR A 230 -17.61 1.84 -26.28
N LEU A 231 -16.54 1.37 -26.96
CA LEU A 231 -15.22 1.21 -26.37
C LEU A 231 -14.75 2.52 -25.69
N THR A 232 -14.42 2.41 -24.43
CA THR A 232 -13.90 3.53 -23.63
C THR A 232 -12.92 3.05 -22.57
N ALA A 233 -12.14 3.95 -22.00
CA ALA A 233 -11.24 3.69 -20.89
C ALA A 233 -11.71 4.38 -19.61
N LEU A 234 -11.76 3.63 -18.53
CA LEU A 234 -12.05 4.14 -17.20
C LEU A 234 -10.73 4.27 -16.43
N VAL A 235 -10.31 5.49 -16.15
CA VAL A 235 -9.09 5.78 -15.39
C VAL A 235 -9.45 5.87 -13.91
N GLN A 236 -8.91 4.98 -13.11
CA GLN A 236 -9.28 4.79 -11.70
C GLN A 236 -8.07 5.02 -10.77
N PRO A 237 -7.74 6.28 -10.43
CA PRO A 237 -6.65 6.56 -9.52
C PRO A 237 -7.05 6.30 -8.06
N ILE A 238 -6.14 5.71 -7.30
CA ILE A 238 -6.24 5.50 -5.87
C ILE A 238 -4.99 6.10 -5.23
N GLN A 239 -5.17 6.97 -4.24
CA GLN A 239 -4.06 7.51 -3.48
C GLN A 239 -3.46 6.41 -2.62
N VAL A 240 -2.14 6.22 -2.71
CA VAL A 240 -1.37 5.35 -1.84
C VAL A 240 -0.38 6.17 -1.02
N GLU A 241 0.14 5.58 0.04
CA GLU A 241 1.18 6.24 0.83
C GLU A 241 2.45 6.41 -0.01
N LEU A 242 3.14 7.53 0.17
CA LEU A 242 4.49 7.66 -0.34
C LEU A 242 5.43 6.88 0.59
N ALA A 243 6.30 6.10 -0.02
CA ALA A 243 7.37 5.47 0.71
C ALA A 243 8.18 6.57 1.40
N ARG A 244 8.39 6.42 2.68
CA ARG A 244 9.32 7.30 3.38
C ARG A 244 10.67 7.13 2.68
N ALA A 245 11.32 8.25 2.39
CA ALA A 245 12.64 8.19 1.80
C ALA A 245 13.53 7.37 2.74
N VAL A 246 13.93 6.20 2.29
CA VAL A 246 14.81 5.31 3.03
C VAL A 246 16.19 5.93 2.97
N GLY A 247 16.52 6.74 3.94
CA GLY A 247 17.81 7.37 4.06
C GLY A 247 18.16 7.55 5.52
N ARG A 248 19.39 7.25 5.89
CA ARG A 248 19.90 7.53 7.23
C ARG A 248 20.37 8.97 7.28
N LEU A 249 19.83 9.75 8.20
CA LEU A 249 20.18 11.16 8.37
C LEU A 249 21.19 11.33 9.50
N ALA A 250 22.35 11.95 9.19
CA ALA A 250 23.32 12.36 10.20
C ALA A 250 23.04 13.77 10.70
N GLN A 251 22.92 13.93 12.01
CA GLN A 251 22.65 15.21 12.67
C GLN A 251 23.54 15.38 13.90
N ILE A 252 23.85 16.63 14.24
CA ILE A 252 24.48 17.00 15.50
C ILE A 252 23.39 17.51 16.45
N PHE A 253 23.40 16.98 17.67
CA PHE A 253 22.49 17.36 18.75
C PHE A 253 23.23 18.05 19.86
N THR A 254 22.57 18.95 20.56
CA THR A 254 23.00 19.34 21.90
C THR A 254 22.74 18.21 22.88
N GLY A 255 23.54 18.12 23.96
CA GLY A 255 23.44 17.04 24.92
C GLY A 255 24.42 15.89 24.61
N SER A 256 24.07 14.69 25.03
CA SER A 256 24.90 13.49 24.88
C SER A 256 24.08 12.34 24.25
N CYS A 257 24.75 11.30 23.82
CA CYS A 257 24.06 10.09 23.30
C CYS A 257 23.09 9.47 24.31
N SER A 258 23.31 9.66 25.61
CA SER A 258 22.37 9.17 26.62
C SER A 258 21.14 10.08 26.80
N ALA A 259 21.22 11.33 26.39
CA ALA A 259 20.18 12.35 26.48
C ALA A 259 20.39 13.39 25.38
N LEU A 260 19.86 13.09 24.19
CA LEU A 260 19.84 13.99 23.04
C LEU A 260 18.76 15.06 23.30
N ASP A 261 19.13 16.34 23.16
CA ASP A 261 18.20 17.46 23.31
C ASP A 261 17.69 17.94 21.91
N ALA A 262 18.12 19.16 21.52
CA ALA A 262 17.70 19.74 20.25
C ALA A 262 18.70 19.44 19.13
N VAL A 263 18.22 19.37 17.90
CA VAL A 263 19.06 19.34 16.69
C VAL A 263 19.80 20.67 16.60
N ALA A 264 21.14 20.63 16.67
CA ALA A 264 22.01 21.77 16.52
C ALA A 264 22.41 22.05 15.08
N ALA A 265 22.63 20.96 14.29
CA ALA A 265 22.90 21.04 12.86
C ALA A 265 22.54 19.73 12.16
N GLU A 266 22.14 19.85 10.92
CA GLU A 266 22.01 18.73 9.99
C GLU A 266 23.30 18.59 9.18
N VAL A 267 23.81 17.36 9.06
CA VAL A 267 25.02 17.05 8.27
C VAL A 267 24.62 16.58 6.86
N GLY A 268 23.60 15.75 6.77
CA GLY A 268 23.06 15.27 5.52
C GLY A 268 22.73 13.78 5.52
N ILE A 269 22.22 13.31 4.38
CA ILE A 269 21.76 11.93 4.18
C ILE A 269 22.96 11.05 3.79
N LEU A 270 23.11 9.92 4.49
CA LEU A 270 24.12 8.92 4.16
C LEU A 270 23.75 8.21 2.87
N GLN A 271 24.72 8.08 1.99
CA GLN A 271 24.58 7.36 0.72
C GLN A 271 25.58 6.20 0.65
N THR A 272 25.19 5.07 0.09
CA THR A 272 26.13 3.99 -0.23
C THR A 272 27.01 4.41 -1.40
N GLY A 273 28.29 4.00 -1.36
CA GLY A 273 29.23 4.33 -2.44
C GLY A 273 28.72 3.83 -3.81
N GLN A 274 28.74 4.73 -4.79
CA GLN A 274 28.25 4.47 -6.16
C GLN A 274 29.35 3.94 -7.10
N GLY A 275 30.57 3.71 -6.60
CA GLY A 275 31.69 3.25 -7.40
C GLY A 275 31.76 1.73 -7.58
N ALA A 276 32.56 1.27 -8.57
CA ALA A 276 32.85 -0.15 -8.69
C ALA A 276 33.61 -0.64 -7.45
N ALA A 277 33.24 -1.81 -6.96
CA ALA A 277 33.96 -2.46 -5.87
C ALA A 277 35.39 -2.75 -6.29
N VAL A 278 36.36 -2.41 -5.44
CA VAL A 278 37.78 -2.68 -5.67
C VAL A 278 38.31 -3.54 -4.52
N GLY A 279 39.20 -4.43 -4.87
CA GLY A 279 39.84 -5.36 -3.92
C GLY A 279 39.51 -6.81 -4.24
N SER A 280 40.17 -7.72 -3.52
CA SER A 280 40.03 -9.17 -3.73
C SER A 280 39.07 -9.85 -2.73
N VAL A 281 38.50 -9.08 -1.80
CA VAL A 281 37.61 -9.55 -0.75
C VAL A 281 36.33 -8.73 -0.79
N GLU A 282 35.22 -9.41 -0.79
CA GLU A 282 33.90 -8.77 -0.67
C GLU A 282 33.73 -8.26 0.78
N THR A 283 33.43 -6.99 0.92
CA THR A 283 33.21 -6.34 2.22
C THR A 283 31.82 -5.74 2.26
N ASP A 284 31.28 -5.59 3.47
CA ASP A 284 29.98 -4.94 3.67
C ASP A 284 30.04 -3.50 3.15
N PRO A 285 28.97 -3.03 2.45
CA PRO A 285 28.92 -1.68 1.94
C PRO A 285 28.88 -0.68 3.10
N MET A 286 29.61 0.42 2.97
CA MET A 286 29.55 1.55 3.89
C MET A 286 28.64 2.64 3.33
N ALA A 287 27.73 3.11 4.19
CA ALA A 287 27.01 4.36 3.94
C ALA A 287 27.84 5.54 4.46
N GLN A 288 27.89 6.62 3.69
CA GLN A 288 28.72 7.77 4.01
C GLN A 288 28.05 9.09 3.66
N VAL A 289 28.37 10.14 4.42
CA VAL A 289 28.02 11.52 4.10
C VAL A 289 29.21 12.43 4.38
N TYR A 290 29.39 13.41 3.53
CA TYR A 290 30.33 14.49 3.70
C TYR A 290 29.54 15.80 3.71
N GLY A 291 29.56 16.53 4.82
CA GLY A 291 28.83 17.75 5.00
C GLY A 291 29.58 18.77 5.85
N SER A 292 28.93 19.87 6.15
CA SER A 292 29.42 20.83 7.13
C SER A 292 28.31 21.25 8.08
N ALA A 293 28.64 21.32 9.36
CA ALA A 293 27.77 21.94 10.35
C ALA A 293 28.10 23.44 10.43
N GLY A 294 27.09 24.29 10.35
CA GLY A 294 27.25 25.75 10.52
C GLY A 294 27.55 26.16 11.99
N ILE A 295 28.39 25.40 12.67
CA ILE A 295 28.80 25.60 14.05
C ILE A 295 30.31 25.54 14.11
N PRO A 296 31.01 26.51 14.72
CA PRO A 296 32.46 26.49 14.88
C PRO A 296 32.91 25.24 15.62
N PHE A 297 34.01 24.63 15.19
CA PHE A 297 34.57 23.42 15.81
C PHE A 297 34.86 23.62 17.30
N ALA A 298 35.38 24.81 17.67
CA ALA A 298 35.64 25.17 19.08
C ALA A 298 34.35 25.16 19.93
N THR A 299 33.21 25.50 19.36
CA THR A 299 31.91 25.47 20.04
C THR A 299 31.43 24.05 20.27
N LEU A 300 31.59 23.18 19.27
CA LEU A 300 31.18 21.78 19.37
C LEU A 300 31.94 21.01 20.44
N VAL A 301 33.23 21.33 20.64
CA VAL A 301 34.07 20.67 21.65
C VAL A 301 33.98 21.33 23.03
N ALA A 302 33.48 22.57 23.13
CA ALA A 302 33.41 23.33 24.39
C ALA A 302 32.19 23.00 25.25
N SER A 303 31.15 22.43 24.68
CA SER A 303 29.90 22.05 25.36
C SER A 303 29.42 20.66 24.90
N PRO A 304 28.59 19.99 25.71
CA PRO A 304 28.11 18.66 25.35
C PRO A 304 27.32 18.68 24.01
N HIS A 305 27.83 17.94 23.06
CA HIS A 305 27.19 17.65 21.78
C HIS A 305 27.37 16.16 21.43
N ALA A 306 26.48 15.65 20.66
CA ALA A 306 26.56 14.28 20.09
C ALA A 306 26.25 14.30 18.60
N ILE A 307 26.89 13.42 17.84
CA ILE A 307 26.53 13.16 16.46
C ILE A 307 25.72 11.85 16.42
N ALA A 308 24.56 11.90 15.81
CA ALA A 308 23.66 10.77 15.73
C ALA A 308 23.22 10.52 14.27
N VAL A 309 22.97 9.26 13.96
CA VAL A 309 22.42 8.81 12.70
C VAL A 309 21.05 8.21 12.99
N SER A 310 20.02 8.75 12.35
CA SER A 310 18.63 8.27 12.44
C SER A 310 18.29 7.40 11.24
N GLU A 311 17.31 6.48 11.41
CA GLU A 311 16.87 5.56 10.36
C GLU A 311 16.05 6.27 9.28
N ASP A 312 15.37 7.36 9.64
CA ASP A 312 14.54 8.17 8.75
C ASP A 312 15.14 9.56 8.53
N ILE A 313 14.93 10.11 7.33
CA ILE A 313 15.32 11.50 7.02
C ILE A 313 14.39 12.53 7.65
N ASP A 314 13.22 12.12 8.13
CA ASP A 314 12.32 13.00 8.86
C ASP A 314 12.80 13.19 10.30
N ALA A 315 12.74 14.44 10.78
CA ALA A 315 13.12 14.79 12.14
C ALA A 315 12.26 14.03 13.16
N GLY A 316 12.80 12.96 13.75
CA GLY A 316 12.12 12.14 14.74
C GLY A 316 12.26 10.63 14.54
N GLY A 317 12.97 10.18 13.50
CA GLY A 317 13.31 8.77 13.31
C GLY A 317 14.15 8.20 14.45
N ASP A 318 14.08 6.88 14.66
CA ASP A 318 14.86 6.20 15.67
C ASP A 318 16.37 6.36 15.42
N VAL A 319 17.12 6.71 16.45
CA VAL A 319 18.58 6.85 16.35
C VAL A 319 19.21 5.47 16.35
N VAL A 320 19.84 5.09 15.23
CA VAL A 320 20.50 3.79 15.04
C VAL A 320 21.97 3.78 15.51
N ALA A 321 22.66 4.93 15.40
CA ALA A 321 24.03 5.07 15.86
C ALA A 321 24.28 6.45 16.44
N CYS A 322 25.13 6.53 17.48
CA CYS A 322 25.42 7.77 18.17
C CYS A 322 26.85 7.78 18.72
N GLY A 323 27.49 8.96 18.71
CA GLY A 323 28.79 9.20 19.34
C GLY A 323 28.85 10.58 20.01
N ASP A 324 29.30 10.64 21.26
CA ASP A 324 29.51 11.92 21.95
C ASP A 324 30.69 12.67 21.34
N ILE A 325 30.53 13.98 21.10
CA ILE A 325 31.55 14.81 20.50
C ILE A 325 32.58 15.16 21.57
N GLY A 326 33.73 14.50 21.54
CA GLY A 326 34.82 14.69 22.48
C GLY A 326 35.96 13.69 22.25
N GLY A 327 37.10 13.90 22.87
CA GLY A 327 38.25 13.01 22.77
C GLY A 327 39.55 13.72 22.41
N ASN A 328 40.52 12.99 21.90
CA ASN A 328 41.82 13.53 21.51
C ASN A 328 41.82 13.91 20.02
N LEU A 329 42.42 15.03 19.70
CA LEU A 329 42.64 15.43 18.33
C LEU A 329 43.74 14.57 17.69
N THR A 330 43.59 14.31 16.41
CA THR A 330 44.65 13.74 15.56
C THR A 330 45.77 14.78 15.31
N ASP A 331 46.88 14.33 14.76
CA ASP A 331 48.00 15.22 14.36
C ASP A 331 47.55 16.26 13.31
N THR A 332 46.48 16.03 12.61
CA THR A 332 45.87 16.97 11.64
C THR A 332 44.82 17.88 12.25
N GLY A 333 44.58 17.80 13.56
CA GLY A 333 43.62 18.63 14.28
C GLY A 333 42.16 18.17 14.11
N ALA A 334 41.92 16.99 13.56
CA ALA A 334 40.61 16.40 13.45
C ALA A 334 40.23 15.58 14.70
N LEU A 335 38.96 15.50 15.01
CA LEU A 335 38.40 14.65 16.05
C LEU A 335 37.74 13.43 15.41
N VAL A 336 38.12 12.25 15.84
CA VAL A 336 37.54 10.96 15.36
C VAL A 336 36.69 10.37 16.46
N ILE A 337 35.42 10.13 16.16
CA ILE A 337 34.39 9.69 17.09
C ILE A 337 33.86 8.34 16.65
N ALA A 338 33.87 7.36 17.56
CA ALA A 338 33.21 6.09 17.32
C ALA A 338 31.69 6.24 17.48
N LEU A 339 30.94 5.79 16.51
CA LEU A 339 29.49 5.71 16.55
C LEU A 339 29.09 4.32 17.08
N GLN A 340 28.43 4.29 18.22
CA GLN A 340 27.94 3.07 18.86
C GLN A 340 26.48 2.83 18.46
N THR A 341 26.14 1.56 18.26
CA THR A 341 24.77 1.16 17.99
C THR A 341 23.86 1.42 19.19
N ARG A 342 22.66 1.90 18.94
CA ARG A 342 21.60 2.00 19.95
C ARG A 342 20.65 0.84 19.95
N ASP A 343 20.64 0.07 18.89
CA ASP A 343 19.82 -1.12 18.74
C ASP A 343 20.70 -2.38 18.66
N THR A 344 20.10 -3.55 18.87
CA THR A 344 20.77 -4.88 18.83
C THR A 344 21.28 -5.28 17.44
N GLY A 345 21.04 -4.49 16.40
CA GLY A 345 21.61 -4.60 15.07
C GLY A 345 22.99 -3.94 14.98
N ALA A 346 23.93 -4.55 14.28
CA ALA A 346 25.34 -4.19 14.26
C ALA A 346 25.65 -2.95 13.38
N ASN A 347 25.15 -1.77 13.73
CA ASN A 347 25.51 -0.53 13.06
C ASN A 347 26.69 0.15 13.79
N ALA A 348 27.91 -0.25 13.49
CA ALA A 348 29.08 0.45 13.95
C ALA A 348 29.53 1.49 12.91
N GLY A 349 30.01 2.62 13.33
CA GLY A 349 30.44 3.68 12.43
C GLY A 349 31.49 4.58 13.03
N VAL A 350 31.92 5.52 12.23
CA VAL A 350 32.91 6.56 12.63
C VAL A 350 32.46 7.90 12.09
N ALA A 351 32.56 8.94 12.92
CA ALA A 351 32.44 10.33 12.48
C ALA A 351 33.79 11.03 12.62
N VAL A 352 34.13 11.85 11.63
CA VAL A 352 35.33 12.68 11.64
C VAL A 352 34.91 14.14 11.55
N LEU A 353 35.29 14.94 12.57
CA LEU A 353 35.01 16.36 12.62
C LEU A 353 36.35 17.13 12.53
N ALA A 354 36.40 18.15 11.68
CA ALA A 354 37.55 18.98 11.51
C ALA A 354 37.16 20.45 11.31
N PRO A 355 37.99 21.42 11.81
CA PRO A 355 37.76 22.82 11.48
C PRO A 355 37.93 23.01 9.96
N THR A 356 37.05 23.81 9.34
CA THR A 356 37.18 24.16 7.94
C THR A 356 38.11 25.39 7.80
N LEU A 357 39.03 25.31 6.81
CA LEU A 357 39.97 26.42 6.55
C LEU A 357 39.28 27.58 5.82
N GLU A 358 38.27 27.27 5.04
CA GLU A 358 37.55 28.25 4.21
C GLU A 358 36.48 29.00 5.00
N ASP A 359 35.88 28.37 5.99
CA ASP A 359 34.85 28.94 6.86
C ASP A 359 35.08 28.60 8.34
N PRO A 360 35.76 29.48 9.10
CA PRO A 360 35.98 29.27 10.55
C PRO A 360 34.68 29.19 11.38
N GLY A 361 33.55 29.61 10.82
CA GLY A 361 32.23 29.52 11.42
C GLY A 361 31.58 28.15 11.28
N ALA A 362 32.23 27.23 10.54
CA ALA A 362 31.69 25.90 10.27
C ALA A 362 32.65 24.78 10.65
N THR A 363 32.13 23.59 10.83
CA THR A 363 32.87 22.34 11.06
C THR A 363 32.61 21.37 9.92
N GLY A 364 33.67 20.90 9.27
CA GLY A 364 33.59 19.80 8.31
C GLY A 364 33.27 18.50 9.05
N VAL A 365 32.32 17.76 8.56
CA VAL A 365 31.85 16.52 9.17
C VAL A 365 31.79 15.43 8.11
N SER A 366 32.43 14.29 8.39
CA SER A 366 32.32 13.09 7.58
C SER A 366 31.79 11.96 8.45
N VAL A 367 30.76 11.28 8.01
CA VAL A 367 30.17 10.16 8.73
C VAL A 367 30.24 8.91 7.86
N PHE A 368 30.71 7.83 8.45
CA PHE A 368 30.81 6.52 7.83
C PHE A 368 30.09 5.51 8.73
N LEU A 369 29.13 4.79 8.19
CA LEU A 369 28.35 3.79 8.89
C LEU A 369 28.39 2.48 8.12
N ILE A 370 28.65 1.38 8.79
CA ILE A 370 28.49 0.05 8.19
C ILE A 370 26.99 -0.13 7.99
N ALA A 371 26.54 -0.20 6.72
CA ALA A 371 25.16 -0.50 6.41
C ALA A 371 24.93 -1.99 6.63
N ASP A 372 23.85 -2.36 7.34
CA ASP A 372 23.40 -3.75 7.34
C ASP A 372 23.17 -4.18 5.89
N ALA A 373 23.67 -5.34 5.52
CA ALA A 373 23.32 -5.94 4.25
C ALA A 373 21.80 -6.00 4.17
N PRO A 374 21.16 -5.61 3.06
CA PRO A 374 19.71 -5.73 2.91
C PRO A 374 19.34 -7.16 3.28
N ALA A 375 18.36 -7.34 4.17
CA ALA A 375 17.91 -8.66 4.58
C ALA A 375 17.76 -9.51 3.33
N ALA A 376 18.45 -10.66 3.27
CA ALA A 376 18.47 -11.55 2.11
C ALA A 376 17.05 -12.08 1.84
N GLY A 377 16.26 -11.33 1.10
CA GLY A 377 14.83 -11.52 0.87
C GLY A 377 14.34 -10.83 -0.37
N ALA A 378 15.10 -10.87 -1.44
CA ALA A 378 14.63 -10.73 -2.83
C ALA A 378 15.79 -11.02 -3.77
N ALA A 379 16.39 -12.21 -3.70
CA ALA A 379 17.18 -12.71 -4.82
C ALA A 379 16.21 -12.91 -5.98
N ALA A 380 16.27 -12.03 -6.95
CA ALA A 380 15.70 -12.27 -8.26
C ALA A 380 16.27 -13.63 -8.73
N THR A 381 15.41 -14.62 -8.87
CA THR A 381 15.77 -15.92 -9.44
C THR A 381 16.32 -15.67 -10.82
N PRO A 382 17.57 -16.05 -11.15
CA PRO A 382 18.06 -15.91 -12.50
C PRO A 382 17.18 -16.79 -13.41
N VAL A 383 16.58 -16.20 -14.42
CA VAL A 383 15.95 -16.94 -15.52
C VAL A 383 17.11 -17.65 -16.24
N VAL A 384 17.24 -18.96 -16.01
CA VAL A 384 18.09 -19.83 -16.80
C VAL A 384 17.41 -19.99 -18.14
N SER A 385 17.88 -19.28 -19.16
CA SER A 385 17.58 -19.57 -20.56
C SER A 385 18.23 -20.91 -20.92
N GLY A 386 17.43 -21.99 -20.93
CA GLY A 386 17.83 -23.26 -21.49
C GLY A 386 17.93 -23.16 -23.01
N GLY A 387 19.08 -23.58 -23.55
CA GLY A 387 19.36 -23.69 -24.97
C GLY A 387 18.62 -24.82 -25.68
#